data_f1061e854d11dd18b25b7b0b4fcf6814
#
_entry.id   f1061e854d11dd18b25b7b0b4fcf6814
#
_cell.length_a   1.000
_cell.length_b   1.000
_cell.length_c   1.000
_cell.angle_alpha   90.00
_cell.angle_beta   90.00
_cell.angle_gamma   90.00
#
_symmetry.space_group_name_H-M   'P 1'
#
loop_
_entity.id
_entity.type
_entity.pdbx_description
1 polymer ?
#
loop_
_entity_poly.entity_id
_entity_poly.type
_entity_poly.pdbx_seq_one_letter_code
_entity_poly.pdbx_strand_id
1 'polypeptide(L)'
;VQFDGELASLEDTYLTGKIKAKEHPFVEHFKFLKQFEDENTVAKYTIPAPAQMFQQMIIPVNYKNTRKYYETNKELIHDIGTAYQEVIRQFYEAGCRNLQLDDCTWGAIVGDAAKQRYKLLGTDIEDVKKELLEVNTLALEGKPEDMVITSHICRGNYHSTFFTSGPYDSVADYVFAKENVDALFLEYDDARSGGFAPLAKVSPDKKVVLGLITTKTPQLEEKEVVIKRIHEAAKYIPLDRLYLSPQCGFASCEIGNKLTEEEQWKKLALVKEIAEEVWGE
;
A
#
# COMPACT_ATOMS: atom_id res chain seq x y z
N VAL A 1 -9.62 16.21 3.88
CA VAL A 1 -9.50 14.94 4.63
C VAL A 1 -8.90 15.24 6.00
N GLN A 2 -9.51 14.72 7.07
CA GLN A 2 -9.03 14.91 8.44
C GLN A 2 -8.04 13.80 8.78
N PHE A 3 -6.80 14.19 9.06
CA PHE A 3 -5.75 13.35 9.66
C PHE A 3 -5.70 13.56 11.18
N ASP A 4 -4.89 12.79 11.87
CA ASP A 4 -4.68 12.96 13.31
C ASP A 4 -3.98 14.29 13.61
N GLY A 5 -4.78 15.27 14.03
CA GLY A 5 -4.31 16.63 14.36
C GLY A 5 -4.15 17.60 13.18
N GLU A 6 -4.31 17.16 11.92
CA GLU A 6 -4.15 18.03 10.76
C GLU A 6 -5.28 17.84 9.72
N LEU A 7 -5.59 18.90 8.98
CA LEU A 7 -6.56 18.91 7.88
C LEU A 7 -5.84 19.03 6.54
N ALA A 8 -5.92 18.00 5.71
CA ALA A 8 -5.42 18.05 4.34
C ALA A 8 -6.52 18.47 3.37
N SER A 9 -6.21 19.46 2.52
CA SER A 9 -7.01 19.75 1.35
C SER A 9 -6.51 18.88 0.20
N LEU A 10 -7.37 17.99 -0.30
CA LEU A 10 -7.08 17.16 -1.46
C LEU A 10 -7.94 17.64 -2.62
N GLU A 11 -7.32 17.75 -3.80
CA GLU A 11 -8.08 17.98 -5.04
C GLU A 11 -8.95 16.77 -5.35
N ASP A 12 -10.13 17.02 -5.89
CA ASP A 12 -11.07 15.97 -6.26
C ASP A 12 -10.84 15.53 -7.70
N THR A 13 -11.00 14.23 -7.96
CA THR A 13 -10.83 13.64 -9.29
C THR A 13 -12.15 13.06 -9.75
N TYR A 14 -12.59 13.43 -10.94
CA TYR A 14 -13.82 12.94 -11.53
C TYR A 14 -13.64 12.51 -12.99
N LEU A 15 -14.52 11.63 -13.44
CA LEU A 15 -14.45 11.08 -14.80
C LEU A 15 -14.98 12.10 -15.83
N THR A 16 -14.31 12.15 -16.97
CA THR A 16 -14.73 12.85 -18.19
C THR A 16 -15.12 11.89 -19.32
N GLY A 17 -15.01 10.57 -19.08
CA GLY A 17 -15.33 9.50 -20.02
C GLY A 17 -15.10 8.14 -19.37
N LYS A 18 -15.29 7.05 -20.11
CA LYS A 18 -14.90 5.70 -19.67
C LYS A 18 -13.38 5.58 -19.57
N ILE A 19 -12.90 4.85 -18.56
CA ILE A 19 -11.48 4.64 -18.30
C ILE A 19 -10.88 3.79 -19.40
N LYS A 20 -9.71 4.22 -19.90
CA LYS A 20 -8.90 3.48 -20.86
C LYS A 20 -7.43 3.78 -20.58
N ALA A 21 -6.61 2.77 -20.64
CA ALA A 21 -5.17 2.97 -20.57
C ALA A 21 -4.68 3.79 -21.78
N LYS A 22 -3.72 4.64 -21.49
CA LYS A 22 -2.89 5.38 -22.46
C LYS A 22 -1.43 5.18 -22.06
N GLU A 23 -0.52 5.82 -22.75
CA GLU A 23 0.85 5.93 -22.30
C GLU A 23 0.89 6.55 -20.90
N HIS A 24 1.44 5.79 -19.95
CA HIS A 24 1.44 6.21 -18.54
C HIS A 24 2.64 7.13 -18.28
N PRO A 25 2.44 8.37 -17.79
CA PRO A 25 3.52 9.35 -17.65
C PRO A 25 4.65 8.87 -16.71
N PHE A 26 4.36 8.04 -15.74
CA PHE A 26 5.35 7.53 -14.80
C PHE A 26 6.30 6.48 -15.40
N VAL A 27 6.03 5.98 -16.59
CA VAL A 27 6.98 5.11 -17.31
C VAL A 27 8.28 5.87 -17.62
N GLU A 28 8.19 7.14 -18.01
CA GLU A 28 9.39 7.97 -18.22
C GLU A 28 10.13 8.26 -16.91
N HIS A 29 9.40 8.45 -15.80
CA HIS A 29 10.03 8.58 -14.48
C HIS A 29 10.75 7.29 -14.06
N PHE A 30 10.16 6.13 -14.35
CA PHE A 30 10.80 4.84 -14.10
C PHE A 30 12.07 4.68 -14.95
N LYS A 31 12.05 5.02 -16.24
CA LYS A 31 13.23 4.97 -17.12
C LYS A 31 14.38 5.85 -16.60
N PHE A 32 14.05 7.01 -16.02
CA PHE A 32 15.04 7.83 -15.32
C PHE A 32 15.61 7.12 -14.10
N LEU A 33 14.75 6.55 -13.22
CA LEU A 33 15.19 5.83 -12.02
C LEU A 33 16.05 4.61 -12.38
N LYS A 34 15.71 3.88 -13.43
CA LYS A 34 16.41 2.68 -13.90
C LYS A 34 17.88 2.93 -14.25
N GLN A 35 18.26 4.15 -14.60
CA GLN A 35 19.66 4.50 -14.89
C GLN A 35 20.60 4.37 -13.68
N PHE A 36 20.04 4.27 -12.47
CA PHE A 36 20.78 4.13 -11.22
C PHE A 36 20.84 2.67 -10.73
N GLU A 37 20.32 1.70 -11.49
CA GLU A 37 20.51 0.28 -11.21
C GLU A 37 21.98 -0.11 -11.40
N ASP A 38 22.45 -1.00 -10.54
CA ASP A 38 23.74 -1.65 -10.63
C ASP A 38 23.64 -3.14 -10.21
N GLU A 39 24.77 -3.80 -10.02
CA GLU A 39 24.82 -5.21 -9.61
C GLU A 39 24.21 -5.48 -8.23
N ASN A 40 24.05 -4.45 -7.37
CA ASN A 40 23.58 -4.54 -5.99
C ASN A 40 22.21 -3.87 -5.79
N THR A 41 21.71 -3.11 -6.76
CA THR A 41 20.49 -2.33 -6.63
C THR A 41 19.53 -2.53 -7.80
N VAL A 42 18.24 -2.69 -7.49
CA VAL A 42 17.17 -2.82 -8.47
C VAL A 42 16.20 -1.65 -8.31
N ALA A 43 15.86 -0.99 -9.41
CA ALA A 43 14.89 0.08 -9.41
C ALA A 43 13.50 -0.45 -9.06
N LYS A 44 12.92 0.10 -8.01
CA LYS A 44 11.53 -0.14 -7.59
C LYS A 44 10.70 1.10 -7.89
N TYR A 45 9.56 0.92 -8.52
CA TYR A 45 8.63 2.01 -8.76
C TYR A 45 7.32 1.80 -8.03
N THR A 46 6.64 2.89 -7.67
CA THR A 46 5.39 2.86 -6.91
C THR A 46 4.30 3.60 -7.67
N ILE A 47 3.12 3.00 -7.77
CA ILE A 47 1.91 3.60 -8.32
C ILE A 47 0.74 3.38 -7.36
N PRO A 48 -0.31 4.21 -7.39
CA PRO A 48 -1.54 3.95 -6.64
C PRO A 48 -2.14 2.59 -7.01
N ALA A 49 -2.73 1.89 -6.04
CA ALA A 49 -3.40 0.62 -6.30
C ALA A 49 -4.69 0.80 -7.14
N PRO A 50 -5.10 -0.22 -7.92
CA PRO A 50 -6.38 -0.21 -8.62
C PRO A 50 -7.57 0.05 -7.71
N ALA A 51 -7.57 -0.56 -6.51
CA ALA A 51 -8.59 -0.34 -5.49
C ALA A 51 -8.67 1.12 -5.03
N GLN A 52 -7.53 1.82 -4.95
CA GLN A 52 -7.47 3.25 -4.62
C GLN A 52 -8.22 4.08 -5.67
N MET A 53 -8.00 3.82 -6.96
CA MET A 53 -8.72 4.47 -8.04
C MET A 53 -10.21 4.15 -8.01
N PHE A 54 -10.57 2.86 -7.85
CA PHE A 54 -11.95 2.43 -7.76
C PHE A 54 -12.69 3.11 -6.61
N GLN A 55 -12.11 3.11 -5.40
CA GLN A 55 -12.73 3.74 -4.23
C GLN A 55 -12.94 5.25 -4.46
N GLN A 56 -11.96 5.94 -5.05
CA GLN A 56 -12.08 7.37 -5.38
C GLN A 56 -13.27 7.66 -6.28
N MET A 57 -13.60 6.77 -7.23
CA MET A 57 -14.70 6.95 -8.15
C MET A 57 -16.09 6.68 -7.52
N ILE A 58 -16.16 5.87 -6.46
CA ILE A 58 -17.42 5.48 -5.81
C ILE A 58 -17.74 6.21 -4.51
N ILE A 59 -16.82 7.04 -3.97
CA ILE A 59 -17.13 7.87 -2.80
C ILE A 59 -18.32 8.80 -3.10
N PRO A 60 -19.08 9.22 -2.07
CA PRO A 60 -20.34 9.97 -2.28
C PRO A 60 -20.20 11.22 -3.16
N VAL A 61 -19.11 11.96 -3.04
CA VAL A 61 -18.86 13.19 -3.82
C VAL A 61 -18.72 12.90 -5.32
N ASN A 62 -18.11 11.77 -5.70
CA ASN A 62 -17.85 11.40 -7.09
C ASN A 62 -18.91 10.46 -7.68
N TYR A 63 -19.68 9.79 -6.84
CA TYR A 63 -20.65 8.76 -7.27
C TYR A 63 -21.57 9.21 -8.40
N LYS A 64 -22.17 10.41 -8.29
CA LYS A 64 -23.07 10.95 -9.32
C LYS A 64 -22.35 11.20 -10.65
N ASN A 65 -21.09 11.59 -10.63
CA ASN A 65 -20.28 11.75 -11.84
C ASN A 65 -19.97 10.39 -12.47
N THR A 66 -19.53 9.43 -11.68
CA THR A 66 -19.18 8.09 -12.14
C THR A 66 -20.36 7.40 -12.82
N ARG A 67 -21.57 7.54 -12.26
CA ARG A 67 -22.82 6.97 -12.83
C ARG A 67 -23.25 7.56 -14.16
N LYS A 68 -22.61 8.62 -14.65
CA LYS A 68 -22.82 9.10 -16.04
C LYS A 68 -22.15 8.20 -17.08
N TYR A 69 -21.11 7.44 -16.68
CA TYR A 69 -20.27 6.64 -17.58
C TYR A 69 -20.36 5.14 -17.30
N TYR A 70 -20.69 4.77 -16.07
CA TYR A 70 -20.77 3.38 -15.59
C TYR A 70 -22.08 3.14 -14.86
N GLU A 71 -22.90 2.24 -15.36
CA GLU A 71 -24.17 1.89 -14.72
C GLU A 71 -23.93 1.07 -13.44
N THR A 72 -22.91 0.22 -13.45
CA THR A 72 -22.57 -0.70 -12.36
C THR A 72 -21.12 -0.56 -11.90
N ASN A 73 -20.83 -0.98 -10.66
CA ASN A 73 -19.46 -1.11 -10.18
C ASN A 73 -18.66 -2.16 -10.97
N LYS A 74 -19.33 -3.23 -11.43
CA LYS A 74 -18.69 -4.29 -12.20
C LYS A 74 -18.07 -3.79 -13.50
N GLU A 75 -18.77 -2.91 -14.23
CA GLU A 75 -18.22 -2.29 -15.44
C GLU A 75 -17.02 -1.40 -15.12
N LEU A 76 -17.09 -0.62 -14.04
CA LEU A 76 -16.01 0.24 -13.60
C LEU A 76 -14.77 -0.58 -13.18
N ILE A 77 -14.97 -1.65 -12.40
CA ILE A 77 -13.92 -2.59 -11.98
C ILE A 77 -13.24 -3.20 -13.20
N HIS A 78 -14.00 -3.65 -14.19
CA HIS A 78 -13.48 -4.21 -15.44
C HIS A 78 -12.57 -3.24 -16.18
N ASP A 79 -13.02 -2.00 -16.37
CA ASP A 79 -12.26 -1.00 -17.13
C ASP A 79 -11.01 -0.56 -16.35
N ILE A 80 -11.08 -0.40 -15.01
CA ILE A 80 -9.91 -0.11 -14.17
C ILE A 80 -8.93 -1.26 -14.24
N GLY A 81 -9.37 -2.50 -14.00
CA GLY A 81 -8.49 -3.67 -14.02
C GLY A 81 -7.76 -3.82 -15.36
N THR A 82 -8.50 -3.73 -16.47
CA THR A 82 -7.93 -3.80 -17.83
C THR A 82 -6.93 -2.66 -18.09
N ALA A 83 -7.23 -1.45 -17.61
CA ALA A 83 -6.29 -0.32 -17.76
C ALA A 83 -5.00 -0.56 -16.98
N TYR A 84 -5.09 -1.13 -15.77
CA TYR A 84 -3.90 -1.45 -14.98
C TYR A 84 -3.07 -2.60 -15.57
N GLN A 85 -3.69 -3.62 -16.16
CA GLN A 85 -2.95 -4.65 -16.91
C GLN A 85 -2.08 -4.02 -17.99
N GLU A 86 -2.62 -3.07 -18.74
CA GLU A 86 -1.86 -2.35 -19.76
C GLU A 86 -0.75 -1.47 -19.15
N VAL A 87 -1.01 -0.78 -18.03
CA VAL A 87 0.00 0.02 -17.32
C VAL A 87 1.14 -0.88 -16.81
N ILE A 88 0.83 -2.03 -16.21
CA ILE A 88 1.83 -3.01 -15.75
C ILE A 88 2.68 -3.50 -16.93
N ARG A 89 2.05 -3.79 -18.08
CA ARG A 89 2.75 -4.16 -19.31
C ARG A 89 3.73 -3.06 -19.77
N GLN A 90 3.31 -1.80 -19.74
CA GLN A 90 4.18 -0.66 -20.11
C GLN A 90 5.40 -0.53 -19.19
N PHE A 91 5.22 -0.69 -17.87
CA PHE A 91 6.33 -0.72 -16.93
C PHE A 91 7.26 -1.91 -17.17
N TYR A 92 6.71 -3.08 -17.43
CA TYR A 92 7.48 -4.27 -17.75
C TYR A 92 8.32 -4.11 -19.02
N GLU A 93 7.75 -3.58 -20.10
CA GLU A 93 8.43 -3.29 -21.36
C GLU A 93 9.51 -2.21 -21.21
N ALA A 94 9.33 -1.26 -20.29
CA ALA A 94 10.36 -0.30 -19.90
C ALA A 94 11.49 -0.93 -19.06
N GLY A 95 11.38 -2.21 -18.72
CA GLY A 95 12.38 -2.96 -17.95
C GLY A 95 12.13 -2.97 -16.44
N CYS A 96 10.96 -2.55 -15.96
CA CYS A 96 10.59 -2.65 -14.56
C CYS A 96 10.41 -4.12 -14.16
N ARG A 97 11.03 -4.52 -13.04
CA ARG A 97 10.90 -5.85 -12.45
C ARG A 97 10.46 -5.80 -11.00
N ASN A 98 10.29 -4.60 -10.44
CA ASN A 98 9.83 -4.40 -9.07
C ASN A 98 8.86 -3.22 -9.02
N LEU A 99 7.56 -3.51 -8.92
CA LEU A 99 6.48 -2.53 -8.87
C LEU A 99 5.73 -2.65 -7.55
N GLN A 100 5.50 -1.53 -6.89
CA GLN A 100 4.67 -1.46 -5.69
C GLN A 100 3.33 -0.80 -6.01
N LEU A 101 2.25 -1.38 -5.50
CA LEU A 101 0.92 -0.77 -5.47
C LEU A 101 0.73 -0.12 -4.09
N ASP A 102 0.51 1.20 -4.05
CA ASP A 102 0.16 1.89 -2.82
C ASP A 102 -1.36 1.85 -2.60
N ASP A 103 -1.78 1.12 -1.59
CA ASP A 103 -3.19 0.89 -1.29
C ASP A 103 -3.59 1.46 0.09
N CYS A 104 -4.20 2.64 0.07
CA CYS A 104 -4.79 3.24 1.27
C CYS A 104 -6.19 2.70 1.59
N THR A 105 -6.80 1.90 0.70
CA THR A 105 -8.20 1.49 0.84
C THR A 105 -8.39 0.51 1.99
N TRP A 106 -7.52 -0.51 2.08
CA TRP A 106 -7.58 -1.48 3.17
C TRP A 106 -7.35 -0.86 4.54
N GLY A 107 -6.40 0.09 4.63
CA GLY A 107 -6.18 0.87 5.85
C GLY A 107 -7.39 1.73 6.24
N ALA A 108 -8.10 2.29 5.25
CA ALA A 108 -9.27 3.14 5.48
C ALA A 108 -10.53 2.40 5.95
N ILE A 109 -10.59 1.08 5.78
CA ILE A 109 -11.76 0.24 6.12
C ILE A 109 -11.53 -0.68 7.33
N VAL A 110 -10.41 -0.54 8.04
CA VAL A 110 -10.20 -1.25 9.31
C VAL A 110 -11.05 -0.65 10.43
N GLY A 111 -11.44 -1.51 11.37
CA GLY A 111 -12.11 -1.12 12.61
C GLY A 111 -13.60 -0.81 12.49
N ASP A 112 -14.22 -0.61 13.65
CA ASP A 112 -15.67 -0.44 13.77
C ASP A 112 -16.19 0.89 13.21
N ALA A 113 -15.37 1.94 13.24
CA ALA A 113 -15.74 3.25 12.68
C ALA A 113 -16.02 3.17 11.17
N ALA A 114 -15.20 2.44 10.44
CA ALA A 114 -15.42 2.20 9.02
C ALA A 114 -16.71 1.41 8.78
N LYS A 115 -16.93 0.33 9.52
CA LYS A 115 -18.16 -0.47 9.44
C LYS A 115 -19.42 0.36 9.69
N GLN A 116 -19.41 1.22 10.70
CA GLN A 116 -20.53 2.12 10.99
C GLN A 116 -20.77 3.13 9.87
N ARG A 117 -19.70 3.72 9.31
CA ARG A 117 -19.77 4.67 8.20
C ARG A 117 -20.42 4.05 6.97
N TYR A 118 -19.99 2.87 6.55
CA TYR A 118 -20.58 2.19 5.40
C TYR A 118 -22.04 1.79 5.63
N LYS A 119 -22.37 1.33 6.85
CA LYS A 119 -23.76 1.06 7.24
C LYS A 119 -24.66 2.29 7.12
N LEU A 120 -24.19 3.48 7.53
CA LEU A 120 -24.92 4.73 7.38
C LEU A 120 -25.12 5.12 5.90
N LEU A 121 -24.21 4.71 5.03
CA LEU A 121 -24.31 4.89 3.57
C LEU A 121 -25.20 3.83 2.89
N GLY A 122 -25.74 2.88 3.66
CA GLY A 122 -26.57 1.79 3.12
C GLY A 122 -25.77 0.71 2.38
N THR A 123 -24.46 0.65 2.61
CA THR A 123 -23.55 -0.30 1.95
C THR A 123 -23.01 -1.31 2.97
N ASP A 124 -22.96 -2.59 2.60
CA ASP A 124 -22.29 -3.60 3.41
C ASP A 124 -20.76 -3.50 3.18
N ILE A 125 -20.00 -3.35 4.26
CA ILE A 125 -18.54 -3.28 4.20
C ILE A 125 -17.92 -4.56 3.62
N GLU A 126 -18.57 -5.71 3.78
CA GLU A 126 -18.10 -6.96 3.21
C GLU A 126 -18.21 -6.98 1.67
N ASP A 127 -19.21 -6.31 1.10
CA ASP A 127 -19.31 -6.15 -0.35
C ASP A 127 -18.24 -5.18 -0.88
N VAL A 128 -17.97 -4.11 -0.14
CA VAL A 128 -16.84 -3.20 -0.44
C VAL A 128 -15.51 -3.96 -0.48
N LYS A 129 -15.22 -4.79 0.53
CA LYS A 129 -13.98 -5.59 0.57
C LYS A 129 -13.86 -6.54 -0.63
N LYS A 130 -14.98 -7.15 -1.07
CA LYS A 130 -15.00 -8.02 -2.26
C LYS A 130 -14.67 -7.23 -3.52
N GLU A 131 -15.28 -6.05 -3.70
CA GLU A 131 -15.03 -5.18 -4.86
C GLU A 131 -13.59 -4.67 -4.90
N LEU A 132 -13.01 -4.27 -3.75
CA LEU A 132 -11.60 -3.88 -3.66
C LEU A 132 -10.65 -5.03 -4.04
N LEU A 133 -10.92 -6.24 -3.54
CA LEU A 133 -10.13 -7.42 -3.89
C LEU A 133 -10.31 -7.77 -5.37
N GLU A 134 -11.53 -7.70 -5.91
CA GLU A 134 -11.83 -8.01 -7.32
C GLU A 134 -11.06 -7.10 -8.27
N VAL A 135 -11.05 -5.79 -8.04
CA VAL A 135 -10.35 -4.85 -8.93
C VAL A 135 -8.83 -5.04 -8.87
N ASN A 136 -8.24 -5.26 -7.67
CA ASN A 136 -6.82 -5.56 -7.54
C ASN A 136 -6.46 -6.90 -8.21
N THR A 137 -7.29 -7.94 -8.03
CA THR A 137 -7.09 -9.25 -8.66
C THR A 137 -7.11 -9.14 -10.19
N LEU A 138 -8.13 -8.49 -10.75
CA LEU A 138 -8.25 -8.31 -12.19
C LEU A 138 -7.06 -7.53 -12.78
N ALA A 139 -6.59 -6.51 -12.08
CA ALA A 139 -5.44 -5.71 -12.52
C ALA A 139 -4.14 -6.52 -12.61
N LEU A 140 -4.01 -7.57 -11.81
CA LEU A 140 -2.82 -8.43 -11.73
C LEU A 140 -2.93 -9.69 -12.59
N GLU A 141 -4.06 -9.93 -13.26
CA GLU A 141 -4.21 -11.05 -14.18
C GLU A 141 -3.23 -10.93 -15.34
N GLY A 142 -2.45 -11.98 -15.59
CA GLY A 142 -1.46 -12.01 -16.66
C GLY A 142 -0.19 -11.20 -16.38
N LYS A 143 0.07 -10.80 -15.13
CA LYS A 143 1.36 -10.18 -14.78
C LYS A 143 2.52 -11.10 -15.20
N PRO A 144 3.64 -10.55 -15.71
CA PRO A 144 4.83 -11.35 -16.03
C PRO A 144 5.38 -12.09 -14.80
N GLU A 145 5.79 -13.34 -14.98
CA GLU A 145 6.27 -14.19 -13.87
C GLU A 145 7.55 -13.66 -13.21
N ASP A 146 8.41 -12.99 -13.98
CA ASP A 146 9.66 -12.39 -13.51
C ASP A 146 9.50 -10.95 -13.00
N MET A 147 8.27 -10.46 -12.86
CA MET A 147 7.96 -9.16 -12.28
C MET A 147 7.42 -9.32 -10.86
N VAL A 148 8.17 -8.81 -9.89
CA VAL A 148 7.73 -8.73 -8.49
C VAL A 148 6.75 -7.57 -8.35
N ILE A 149 5.54 -7.86 -7.90
CA ILE A 149 4.52 -6.85 -7.59
C ILE A 149 4.17 -6.94 -6.10
N THR A 150 4.33 -5.83 -5.40
CA THR A 150 4.07 -5.74 -3.95
C THR A 150 2.93 -4.77 -3.67
N SER A 151 2.28 -4.90 -2.52
CA SER A 151 1.24 -3.96 -2.08
C SER A 151 1.63 -3.34 -0.74
N HIS A 152 1.56 -2.00 -0.64
CA HIS A 152 1.71 -1.29 0.61
C HIS A 152 0.35 -0.90 1.16
N ILE A 153 0.03 -1.39 2.35
CA ILE A 153 -1.23 -1.09 3.03
C ILE A 153 -1.04 0.14 3.90
N CYS A 154 -1.28 1.29 3.27
CA CYS A 154 -1.09 2.59 3.89
C CYS A 154 -2.21 2.94 4.88
N ARG A 155 -1.84 3.64 5.95
CA ARG A 155 -2.81 4.18 6.94
C ARG A 155 -2.89 5.69 6.92
N GLY A 156 -2.35 6.30 5.86
CA GLY A 156 -2.20 7.73 5.71
C GLY A 156 -0.87 8.24 6.22
N ASN A 157 -0.26 9.11 5.44
CA ASN A 157 1.02 9.71 5.76
C ASN A 157 1.07 11.15 5.25
N TYR A 158 0.59 12.09 6.06
CA TYR A 158 0.51 13.50 5.72
C TYR A 158 1.14 14.32 6.83
N HIS A 159 2.24 15.02 6.53
CA HIS A 159 2.95 15.92 7.44
C HIS A 159 3.18 15.33 8.85
N SER A 160 3.69 14.07 8.88
CA SER A 160 3.92 13.29 10.10
C SER A 160 2.66 12.81 10.85
N THR A 161 1.49 12.87 10.22
CA THR A 161 0.24 12.38 10.81
C THR A 161 -0.30 11.16 10.05
N PHE A 162 -1.23 10.43 10.65
CA PHE A 162 -1.92 9.30 10.04
C PHE A 162 -3.42 9.61 9.86
N PHE A 163 -4.07 8.85 8.99
CA PHE A 163 -5.49 8.98 8.71
C PHE A 163 -6.35 7.97 9.48
N THR A 164 -5.88 6.71 9.62
CA THR A 164 -6.68 5.64 10.23
C THR A 164 -5.91 4.84 11.26
N SER A 165 -6.67 4.29 12.21
CA SER A 165 -6.21 3.41 13.28
C SER A 165 -7.14 2.20 13.39
N GLY A 166 -6.60 1.04 13.70
CA GLY A 166 -7.32 -0.22 13.89
C GLY A 166 -6.47 -1.43 13.51
N PRO A 167 -6.71 -2.61 14.11
CA PRO A 167 -5.98 -3.82 13.78
C PRO A 167 -6.34 -4.35 12.39
N TYR A 168 -5.44 -5.13 11.79
CA TYR A 168 -5.65 -5.73 10.46
C TYR A 168 -6.65 -6.89 10.44
N ASP A 169 -7.14 -7.36 11.61
CA ASP A 169 -8.02 -8.53 11.73
C ASP A 169 -9.22 -8.47 10.78
N SER A 170 -9.84 -7.31 10.63
CA SER A 170 -11.05 -7.14 9.81
C SER A 170 -10.83 -7.22 8.31
N VAL A 171 -9.58 -7.11 7.83
CA VAL A 171 -9.22 -7.14 6.40
C VAL A 171 -8.31 -8.30 6.02
N ALA A 172 -7.72 -8.99 6.99
CA ALA A 172 -6.73 -10.03 6.77
C ALA A 172 -7.25 -11.20 5.91
N ASP A 173 -8.51 -11.60 6.03
CA ASP A 173 -9.13 -12.66 5.22
C ASP A 173 -9.23 -12.30 3.72
N TYR A 174 -9.09 -11.04 3.39
CA TYR A 174 -9.05 -10.52 2.03
C TYR A 174 -7.61 -10.26 1.60
N VAL A 175 -6.99 -9.18 2.12
CA VAL A 175 -5.71 -8.71 1.63
C VAL A 175 -4.56 -9.68 1.96
N PHE A 176 -4.49 -10.24 3.18
CA PHE A 176 -3.40 -11.15 3.53
C PHE A 176 -3.57 -12.53 2.89
N ALA A 177 -4.79 -13.05 2.88
CA ALA A 177 -5.05 -14.39 2.37
C ALA A 177 -5.17 -14.46 0.84
N LYS A 178 -5.72 -13.43 0.17
CA LYS A 178 -6.23 -13.58 -1.20
C LYS A 178 -5.64 -12.59 -2.21
N GLU A 179 -5.11 -11.44 -1.81
CA GLU A 179 -4.53 -10.50 -2.77
C GLU A 179 -3.33 -11.15 -3.49
N ASN A 180 -3.30 -11.07 -4.82
CA ASN A 180 -2.32 -11.79 -5.66
C ASN A 180 -1.04 -10.96 -5.85
N VAL A 181 -0.35 -10.64 -4.75
CA VAL A 181 0.93 -9.94 -4.73
C VAL A 181 2.04 -10.79 -4.13
N ASP A 182 3.29 -10.48 -4.45
CA ASP A 182 4.45 -11.25 -3.99
C ASP A 182 4.85 -10.88 -2.54
N ALA A 183 4.56 -9.65 -2.11
CA ALA A 183 4.79 -9.21 -0.73
C ALA A 183 3.81 -8.10 -0.29
N LEU A 184 3.58 -8.04 1.03
CA LEU A 184 2.79 -7.03 1.71
C LEU A 184 3.69 -6.14 2.57
N PHE A 185 3.69 -4.83 2.34
CA PHE A 185 4.31 -3.83 3.21
C PHE A 185 3.27 -3.32 4.19
N LEU A 186 3.46 -3.59 5.47
CA LEU A 186 2.46 -3.36 6.51
C LEU A 186 2.97 -2.40 7.57
N GLU A 187 2.18 -1.37 7.88
CA GLU A 187 2.51 -0.41 8.94
C GLU A 187 2.29 -1.03 10.33
N TYR A 188 3.36 -1.16 11.09
CA TYR A 188 3.39 -1.68 12.45
C TYR A 188 4.29 -0.85 13.39
N ASP A 189 4.54 0.41 13.06
CA ASP A 189 5.46 1.29 13.80
C ASP A 189 4.96 1.64 15.21
N ASP A 190 3.65 1.61 15.46
CA ASP A 190 3.07 1.86 16.77
C ASP A 190 1.85 0.97 17.10
N ALA A 191 1.20 1.24 18.23
CA ALA A 191 0.07 0.44 18.72
C ALA A 191 -1.22 0.57 17.90
N ARG A 192 -1.35 1.56 17.00
CA ARG A 192 -2.56 1.77 16.19
C ARG A 192 -2.89 0.61 15.25
N SER A 193 -1.89 -0.18 14.89
CA SER A 193 -2.03 -1.33 13.99
C SER A 193 -2.41 -2.64 14.69
N GLY A 194 -2.49 -2.65 16.03
CA GLY A 194 -2.74 -3.87 16.80
C GLY A 194 -1.54 -4.81 16.84
N GLY A 195 -1.81 -6.09 17.11
CA GLY A 195 -0.80 -7.14 17.20
C GLY A 195 -0.57 -7.88 15.88
N PHE A 196 0.36 -8.86 15.92
CA PHE A 196 0.79 -9.63 14.74
C PHE A 196 -0.07 -10.88 14.43
N ALA A 197 -1.08 -11.20 15.27
CA ALA A 197 -1.92 -12.38 15.04
C ALA A 197 -2.54 -12.47 13.62
N PRO A 198 -2.96 -11.36 12.98
CA PRO A 198 -3.46 -11.40 11.60
C PRO A 198 -2.47 -11.96 10.57
N LEU A 199 -1.15 -11.91 10.83
CA LEU A 199 -0.12 -12.46 9.95
C LEU A 199 -0.25 -13.98 9.72
N ALA A 200 -0.89 -14.70 10.65
CA ALA A 200 -1.20 -16.13 10.46
C ALA A 200 -2.09 -16.40 9.24
N LYS A 201 -2.77 -15.37 8.70
CA LYS A 201 -3.62 -15.47 7.50
C LYS A 201 -2.88 -15.18 6.20
N VAL A 202 -1.63 -14.76 6.25
CA VAL A 202 -0.83 -14.50 5.04
C VAL A 202 -0.60 -15.81 4.31
N SER A 203 -0.99 -15.88 3.02
CA SER A 203 -0.82 -17.09 2.21
C SER A 203 0.67 -17.50 2.11
N PRO A 204 0.97 -18.81 1.97
CA PRO A 204 2.33 -19.32 2.07
C PRO A 204 3.32 -18.79 1.03
N ASP A 205 2.81 -18.33 -0.09
CA ASP A 205 3.56 -17.79 -1.23
C ASP A 205 4.00 -16.32 -1.04
N LYS A 206 3.45 -15.61 -0.04
CA LYS A 206 3.73 -14.19 0.18
C LYS A 206 4.81 -13.93 1.22
N LYS A 207 5.56 -12.88 1.00
CA LYS A 207 6.45 -12.25 1.97
C LYS A 207 5.73 -11.11 2.71
N VAL A 208 6.25 -10.74 3.88
CA VAL A 208 5.75 -9.60 4.66
C VAL A 208 6.91 -8.68 5.01
N VAL A 209 6.77 -7.41 4.68
CA VAL A 209 7.72 -6.37 5.08
C VAL A 209 7.10 -5.61 6.24
N LEU A 210 7.70 -5.76 7.41
CA LEU A 210 7.25 -5.13 8.65
C LEU A 210 7.74 -3.67 8.71
N GLY A 211 6.83 -2.75 8.57
CA GLY A 211 7.07 -1.32 8.73
C GLY A 211 7.13 -0.94 10.20
N LEU A 212 8.24 -1.26 10.86
CA LEU A 212 8.43 -1.05 12.31
C LEU A 212 9.12 0.27 12.65
N ILE A 213 9.72 0.93 11.67
CA ILE A 213 10.43 2.20 11.86
C ILE A 213 9.50 3.33 11.42
N THR A 214 9.14 4.22 12.34
CA THR A 214 8.25 5.34 12.02
C THR A 214 8.93 6.41 11.18
N THR A 215 8.23 6.94 10.20
CA THR A 215 8.65 8.13 9.43
C THR A 215 7.97 9.41 9.95
N LYS A 216 7.27 9.34 11.08
CA LYS A 216 6.47 10.45 11.60
C LYS A 216 7.21 11.28 12.64
N THR A 217 8.24 10.70 13.26
CA THR A 217 9.05 11.36 14.29
C THR A 217 10.54 11.13 14.07
N PRO A 218 11.42 12.06 14.45
CA PRO A 218 12.86 11.95 14.26
C PRO A 218 13.56 10.98 15.22
N GLN A 219 12.91 10.61 16.35
CA GLN A 219 13.49 9.70 17.33
C GLN A 219 13.79 8.36 16.69
N LEU A 220 15.00 7.85 16.88
CA LEU A 220 15.36 6.49 16.49
C LEU A 220 14.68 5.50 17.45
N GLU A 221 14.21 4.42 16.88
CA GLU A 221 13.73 3.28 17.63
C GLU A 221 14.91 2.57 18.33
N GLU A 222 14.64 1.96 19.49
CA GLU A 222 15.62 1.09 20.14
C GLU A 222 15.74 -0.23 19.36
N LYS A 223 16.94 -0.54 18.88
CA LYS A 223 17.24 -1.70 18.02
C LYS A 223 16.68 -3.01 18.60
N GLU A 224 16.96 -3.27 19.88
CA GLU A 224 16.54 -4.49 20.57
C GLU A 224 15.02 -4.60 20.66
N VAL A 225 14.31 -3.47 20.77
CA VAL A 225 12.83 -3.45 20.76
C VAL A 225 12.32 -3.83 19.38
N VAL A 226 12.91 -3.32 18.30
CA VAL A 226 12.52 -3.68 16.93
C VAL A 226 12.80 -5.14 16.65
N ILE A 227 13.97 -5.66 17.00
CA ILE A 227 14.36 -7.07 16.87
C ILE A 227 13.38 -7.98 17.62
N LYS A 228 13.03 -7.63 18.86
CA LYS A 228 12.02 -8.35 19.64
C LYS A 228 10.67 -8.40 18.91
N ARG A 229 10.23 -7.29 18.31
CA ARG A 229 8.96 -7.25 17.57
C ARG A 229 9.02 -8.08 16.29
N ILE A 230 10.16 -8.16 15.60
CA ILE A 230 10.36 -9.07 14.47
C ILE A 230 10.17 -10.53 14.93
N HIS A 231 10.78 -10.92 16.05
CA HIS A 231 10.61 -12.27 16.62
C HIS A 231 9.19 -12.53 17.16
N GLU A 232 8.46 -11.50 17.59
CA GLU A 232 7.03 -11.64 17.92
C GLU A 232 6.20 -11.94 16.65
N ALA A 233 6.47 -11.26 15.55
CA ALA A 233 5.83 -11.53 14.26
C ALA A 233 6.19 -12.94 13.73
N ALA A 234 7.43 -13.39 13.96
CA ALA A 234 7.91 -14.71 13.56
C ALA A 234 7.18 -15.89 14.24
N LYS A 235 6.36 -15.64 15.26
CA LYS A 235 5.45 -16.66 15.84
C LYS A 235 4.28 -17.01 14.92
N TYR A 236 3.95 -16.16 13.94
CA TYR A 236 2.80 -16.29 13.06
C TYR A 236 3.18 -16.58 11.61
N ILE A 237 4.37 -16.19 11.19
CA ILE A 237 4.90 -16.36 9.83
C ILE A 237 6.40 -16.65 9.92
N PRO A 238 6.97 -17.60 9.17
CA PRO A 238 8.40 -17.94 9.21
C PRO A 238 9.31 -16.71 9.00
N LEU A 239 10.43 -16.65 9.73
CA LEU A 239 11.35 -15.51 9.71
C LEU A 239 11.95 -15.24 8.33
N ASP A 240 12.17 -16.27 7.52
CA ASP A 240 12.66 -16.19 6.13
C ASP A 240 11.65 -15.55 5.14
N ARG A 241 10.42 -15.33 5.60
CA ARG A 241 9.38 -14.61 4.86
C ARG A 241 9.12 -13.20 5.42
N LEU A 242 9.86 -12.81 6.47
CA LEU A 242 9.77 -11.48 7.09
C LEU A 242 10.92 -10.60 6.65
N TYR A 243 10.63 -9.32 6.48
CA TYR A 243 11.57 -8.27 6.13
C TYR A 243 11.27 -7.03 6.98
N LEU A 244 12.16 -6.04 6.96
CA LEU A 244 12.01 -4.78 7.70
C LEU A 244 12.01 -3.59 6.74
N SER A 245 11.17 -2.60 7.04
CA SER A 245 11.18 -1.29 6.37
C SER A 245 10.73 -0.17 7.30
N PRO A 246 10.88 1.10 6.88
CA PRO A 246 10.06 2.18 7.41
C PRO A 246 8.58 1.88 7.20
N GLN A 247 7.71 2.45 8.04
CA GLN A 247 6.28 2.16 7.99
C GLN A 247 5.62 2.71 6.71
N CYS A 248 6.11 3.83 6.18
CA CYS A 248 5.67 4.47 4.93
C CYS A 248 6.83 5.29 4.35
N GLY A 249 6.59 6.15 3.35
CA GLY A 249 7.57 7.11 2.86
C GLY A 249 7.85 8.25 3.85
N PHE A 250 8.94 9.00 3.63
CA PHE A 250 9.29 10.21 4.39
C PHE A 250 8.66 11.48 3.80
N ALA A 251 8.18 11.42 2.57
CA ALA A 251 7.47 12.50 1.88
C ALA A 251 6.43 11.90 0.92
N SER A 252 5.24 11.58 1.43
CA SER A 252 4.14 11.04 0.61
C SER A 252 3.38 12.12 -0.18
N CYS A 253 3.69 13.40 0.07
CA CYS A 253 3.23 14.57 -0.66
C CYS A 253 4.31 15.67 -0.58
N GLU A 254 4.11 16.77 -1.31
CA GLU A 254 5.09 17.85 -1.43
C GLU A 254 5.52 18.49 -0.10
N ILE A 255 4.63 18.52 0.89
CA ILE A 255 4.96 19.07 2.22
C ILE A 255 5.94 18.17 2.99
N GLY A 256 5.97 16.87 2.70
CA GLY A 256 6.80 15.91 3.41
C GLY A 256 6.42 15.69 4.88
N ASN A 257 7.20 14.88 5.57
CA ASN A 257 7.10 14.69 7.02
C ASN A 257 8.03 15.66 7.77
N LYS A 258 7.81 15.79 9.08
CA LYS A 258 8.56 16.73 9.97
C LYS A 258 9.92 16.15 10.39
N LEU A 259 10.64 15.55 9.45
CA LEU A 259 11.97 15.02 9.64
C LEU A 259 12.94 15.70 8.68
N THR A 260 14.16 15.90 9.12
CA THR A 260 15.26 16.36 8.26
C THR A 260 15.80 15.21 7.41
N GLU A 261 16.52 15.53 6.34
CA GLU A 261 17.19 14.52 5.52
C GLU A 261 18.19 13.68 6.34
N GLU A 262 18.94 14.30 7.26
CA GLU A 262 19.86 13.59 8.16
C GLU A 262 19.13 12.57 9.05
N GLU A 263 17.98 12.92 9.59
CA GLU A 263 17.16 12.04 10.41
C GLU A 263 16.57 10.89 9.58
N GLN A 264 16.18 11.12 8.33
CA GLN A 264 15.79 10.07 7.40
C GLN A 264 16.94 9.08 7.18
N TRP A 265 18.15 9.56 6.90
CA TRP A 265 19.30 8.69 6.67
C TRP A 265 19.67 7.87 7.92
N LYS A 266 19.56 8.44 9.12
CA LYS A 266 19.76 7.71 10.38
C LYS A 266 18.74 6.56 10.53
N LYS A 267 17.48 6.79 10.20
CA LYS A 267 16.45 5.74 10.25
C LYS A 267 16.70 4.62 9.22
N LEU A 268 17.10 4.97 8.00
CA LEU A 268 17.46 3.99 6.98
C LEU A 268 18.71 3.18 7.38
N ALA A 269 19.70 3.82 8.00
CA ALA A 269 20.87 3.13 8.54
C ALA A 269 20.48 2.13 9.66
N LEU A 270 19.56 2.51 10.55
CA LEU A 270 19.03 1.63 11.58
C LEU A 270 18.29 0.42 10.98
N VAL A 271 17.50 0.62 9.93
CA VAL A 271 16.84 -0.49 9.20
C VAL A 271 17.88 -1.48 8.70
N LYS A 272 18.95 -0.98 8.06
CA LYS A 272 20.04 -1.81 7.53
C LYS A 272 20.74 -2.57 8.64
N GLU A 273 21.15 -1.90 9.71
CA GLU A 273 21.82 -2.51 10.86
C GLU A 273 21.00 -3.66 11.47
N ILE A 274 19.69 -3.44 11.65
CA ILE A 274 18.78 -4.47 12.19
C ILE A 274 18.65 -5.63 11.21
N ALA A 275 18.53 -5.35 9.91
CA ALA A 275 18.40 -6.39 8.89
C ALA A 275 19.65 -7.28 8.84
N GLU A 276 20.85 -6.70 8.89
CA GLU A 276 22.12 -7.43 8.96
C GLU A 276 22.21 -8.32 10.21
N GLU A 277 21.72 -7.85 11.35
CA GLU A 277 21.74 -8.62 12.60
C GLU A 277 20.73 -9.78 12.58
N VAL A 278 19.52 -9.56 12.05
CA VAL A 278 18.45 -10.56 12.11
C VAL A 278 18.57 -11.61 11.01
N TRP A 279 18.99 -11.23 9.81
CA TRP A 279 19.04 -12.12 8.63
C TRP A 279 20.45 -12.41 8.13
N GLY A 280 21.48 -11.68 8.59
CA GLY A 280 22.89 -11.94 8.27
C GLY A 280 23.32 -11.48 6.88
N GLU A 281 22.61 -10.51 6.30
CA GLU A 281 22.89 -9.97 4.96
C GLU A 281 23.22 -8.47 5.02
#